data_ff304f51ad92fc9fa0e7ff8818abbc75
#
_entry.id   ff304f51ad92fc9fa0e7ff8818abbc75
#
_cell.length_a   1.000
_cell.length_b   1.000
_cell.length_c   1.000
_cell.angle_alpha   90.00
_cell.angle_beta   90.00
_cell.angle_gamma   90.00
#
_symmetry.space_group_name_H-M   'P 1'
#
loop_
_entity.id
_entity.type
_entity.pdbx_description
1 polymer ?
#
loop_
_entity_poly.entity_id
_entity_poly.type
_entity_poly.pdbx_seq_one_letter_code
_entity_poly.pdbx_strand_id
1 'polypeptide(L)'
;MPDIALLPSLRHTCLQVTNQHAIDSPISVGLISLGCAKNLVDSEIMIGNLIKDGISITNTPEEADVVIVNTCSFIDSAQEESVDTILESAEMRKVRNLGQGLIVAGCLTQRYRKELPKLMPEVDVFMGIDQVEEVSQLVQVARKRRLQRPSEAESTSEEASPSEESPDSAPEAPVMEVTARPVYIPDVNTARFRLTPSHFAYLKIAEGCNHPCSFCIIPRMRGSHRSRQAEDILAEARALIAEGVKEINLISQDSTYYGLDLRENPHRGIASPEKFQEASASLPENASTLSSLLRDLNQLEGDFWIRVLYTHPAHWTDELIATIASCDKVAKYVDIPLQHIHPTMLERMRRETSRDYIEKLLERIRKGIPGIAIRTTFIVGFPGETEGCFRSLLDFIQDTRFERMGVFTYSHEEGTRAGGMANAIEDSEKAHRRDRAMAIQRDISRAWASEQVGKIFKVLIEAQADEKTLEDAKVRSWEHGHLRSDLEPQAPALSADEPWMVARGQADAPDIDGRIYVRGSLPTHTFQQVRITGHTDYDLLAEPA
;
A
#
# COMPACT_ATOMS: atom_id res chain seq x y z
N MET A 1 14.59 -37.12 -14.29
CA MET A 1 15.92 -37.39 -13.69
C MET A 1 16.94 -37.36 -14.80
N PRO A 2 17.87 -36.43 -14.71
CA PRO A 2 19.28 -36.78 -14.87
C PRO A 2 20.15 -36.16 -13.78
N ASP A 3 21.11 -36.91 -13.43
CA ASP A 3 22.26 -36.89 -12.55
C ASP A 3 22.80 -35.56 -12.01
N ILE A 4 22.85 -35.51 -10.69
CA ILE A 4 23.66 -34.56 -9.93
C ILE A 4 25.06 -35.17 -9.78
N ALA A 5 26.03 -34.59 -10.47
CA ALA A 5 27.44 -34.89 -10.29
C ALA A 5 27.99 -34.19 -9.04
N LEU A 6 28.45 -34.98 -8.09
CA LEU A 6 29.23 -34.58 -6.91
C LEU A 6 30.59 -34.02 -7.36
N LEU A 7 30.93 -32.80 -6.98
CA LEU A 7 32.25 -32.22 -7.06
C LEU A 7 32.96 -32.28 -5.68
N PRO A 8 34.29 -32.47 -5.64
CA PRO A 8 35.02 -32.89 -4.46
C PRO A 8 35.38 -31.72 -3.53
N SER A 9 35.53 -32.10 -2.25
CA SER A 9 35.97 -31.29 -1.12
C SER A 9 37.16 -30.35 -1.43
N LEU A 10 36.93 -29.04 -1.30
CA LEU A 10 38.02 -28.05 -1.19
C LEU A 10 38.24 -27.74 0.30
N ARG A 11 39.50 -27.99 0.68
CA ARG A 11 40.06 -27.76 2.01
C ARG A 11 40.00 -26.27 2.40
N HIS A 12 39.66 -26.02 3.66
CA HIS A 12 39.79 -24.74 4.32
C HIS A 12 41.16 -24.12 4.13
N THR A 13 41.21 -23.03 3.38
CA THR A 13 42.29 -22.07 3.47
C THR A 13 41.66 -20.79 4.02
N CYS A 14 41.90 -20.56 5.30
CA CYS A 14 41.54 -19.33 5.98
C CYS A 14 42.37 -18.18 5.39
N LEU A 15 41.86 -17.47 4.40
CA LEU A 15 42.40 -16.18 3.98
C LEU A 15 41.89 -15.12 4.95
N GLN A 16 42.80 -14.65 5.81
CA GLN A 16 42.64 -13.38 6.51
C GLN A 16 42.57 -12.27 5.46
N VAL A 17 41.37 -11.92 5.02
CA VAL A 17 41.13 -10.71 4.23
C VAL A 17 41.23 -9.55 5.22
N THR A 18 42.30 -8.79 5.10
CA THR A 18 42.52 -7.56 5.88
C THR A 18 41.34 -6.61 5.63
N ASN A 19 40.73 -6.16 6.74
CA ASN A 19 39.52 -5.32 6.80
C ASN A 19 39.52 -4.03 5.96
N GLN A 20 40.62 -3.63 5.40
CA GLN A 20 40.77 -2.40 4.62
C GLN A 20 40.28 -2.52 3.15
N HIS A 21 40.35 -3.70 2.54
CA HIS A 21 39.85 -3.92 1.17
C HIS A 21 38.33 -4.09 1.09
N ALA A 22 37.67 -4.41 2.19
CA ALA A 22 36.21 -4.55 2.25
C ALA A 22 35.48 -3.18 2.27
N ILE A 23 36.17 -2.10 2.61
CA ILE A 23 35.59 -0.74 2.71
C ILE A 23 35.50 -0.06 1.33
N ASP A 24 36.37 -0.42 0.38
CA ASP A 24 36.45 0.20 -0.95
C ASP A 24 35.68 -0.55 -2.06
N SER A 25 35.06 -1.69 -1.77
CA SER A 25 34.22 -2.40 -2.75
C SER A 25 32.84 -1.71 -2.88
N PRO A 26 32.22 -1.70 -4.09
CA PRO A 26 30.86 -1.19 -4.27
C PRO A 26 29.90 -1.86 -3.30
N ILE A 27 29.13 -1.07 -2.56
CA ILE A 27 28.16 -1.59 -1.58
C ILE A 27 26.96 -2.14 -2.33
N SER A 28 26.49 -3.32 -1.93
CA SER A 28 25.25 -3.92 -2.41
C SER A 28 24.16 -3.86 -1.35
N VAL A 29 22.93 -3.51 -1.76
CA VAL A 29 21.77 -3.39 -0.87
C VAL A 29 20.63 -4.29 -1.36
N GLY A 30 20.11 -5.11 -0.46
CA GLY A 30 18.82 -5.79 -0.61
C GLY A 30 17.71 -4.97 0.06
N LEU A 31 16.57 -4.79 -0.59
CA LEU A 31 15.44 -4.06 -0.03
C LEU A 31 14.19 -4.93 -0.01
N ILE A 32 13.59 -5.08 1.18
CA ILE A 32 12.32 -5.77 1.40
C ILE A 32 11.28 -4.70 1.69
N SER A 33 10.26 -4.59 0.81
CA SER A 33 9.20 -3.58 0.93
C SER A 33 7.90 -4.23 1.36
N LEU A 34 7.42 -3.87 2.54
CA LEU A 34 6.17 -4.35 3.13
C LEU A 34 5.09 -3.26 3.13
N GLY A 35 3.83 -3.68 3.21
CA GLY A 35 2.69 -2.83 3.43
C GLY A 35 2.10 -2.20 2.16
N CYS A 36 1.73 -0.93 2.20
CA CYS A 36 0.84 -0.29 1.23
C CYS A 36 1.58 0.45 0.10
N ALA A 37 0.84 0.92 -0.92
CA ALA A 37 1.36 1.70 -2.04
C ALA A 37 2.19 2.93 -1.63
N LYS A 38 1.91 3.56 -0.46
CA LYS A 38 2.71 4.69 0.03
C LYS A 38 4.10 4.23 0.45
N ASN A 39 4.18 3.09 1.17
CA ASN A 39 5.44 2.45 1.53
C ASN A 39 6.24 1.99 0.30
N LEU A 40 5.54 1.47 -0.71
CA LEU A 40 6.18 1.08 -1.96
C LEU A 40 6.85 2.28 -2.64
N VAL A 41 6.17 3.43 -2.72
CA VAL A 41 6.77 4.67 -3.27
C VAL A 41 7.95 5.14 -2.41
N ASP A 42 7.88 5.02 -1.09
CA ASP A 42 9.01 5.33 -0.21
C ASP A 42 10.21 4.39 -0.50
N SER A 43 9.98 3.09 -0.75
CA SER A 43 11.00 2.13 -1.20
C SER A 43 11.60 2.49 -2.56
N GLU A 44 10.78 2.89 -3.52
CA GLU A 44 11.22 3.31 -4.85
C GLU A 44 12.10 4.56 -4.81
N ILE A 45 11.81 5.50 -3.89
CA ILE A 45 12.64 6.69 -3.63
C ILE A 45 13.97 6.27 -2.99
N MET A 46 13.95 5.39 -1.99
CA MET A 46 15.17 4.87 -1.39
C MET A 46 16.09 4.22 -2.44
N ILE A 47 15.55 3.33 -3.28
CA ILE A 47 16.31 2.68 -4.35
C ILE A 47 16.85 3.72 -5.35
N GLY A 48 16.04 4.69 -5.74
CA GLY A 48 16.47 5.76 -6.63
C GLY A 48 17.69 6.53 -6.10
N ASN A 49 17.69 6.89 -4.81
CA ASN A 49 18.80 7.57 -4.16
C ASN A 49 20.03 6.66 -4.04
N LEU A 50 19.85 5.38 -3.68
CA LEU A 50 20.97 4.42 -3.63
C LEU A 50 21.66 4.28 -4.99
N ILE A 51 20.90 4.12 -6.07
CA ILE A 51 21.44 4.02 -7.43
C ILE A 51 22.16 5.31 -7.85
N LYS A 52 21.55 6.47 -7.56
CA LYS A 52 22.13 7.80 -7.82
C LYS A 52 23.50 7.97 -7.16
N ASP A 53 23.67 7.42 -5.95
CA ASP A 53 24.90 7.50 -5.16
C ASP A 53 25.87 6.33 -5.44
N GLY A 54 25.62 5.52 -6.47
CA GLY A 54 26.51 4.45 -6.94
C GLY A 54 26.43 3.17 -6.10
N ILE A 55 25.41 2.98 -5.29
CA ILE A 55 25.16 1.76 -4.51
C ILE A 55 24.37 0.78 -5.39
N SER A 56 24.81 -0.47 -5.47
CA SER A 56 24.14 -1.50 -6.26
C SER A 56 22.97 -2.14 -5.52
N ILE A 57 21.93 -2.49 -6.27
CA ILE A 57 20.75 -3.18 -5.71
C ILE A 57 20.80 -4.66 -6.12
N THR A 58 20.51 -5.54 -5.17
CA THR A 58 20.41 -6.98 -5.42
C THR A 58 19.00 -7.51 -5.07
N ASN A 59 18.55 -8.50 -5.86
CA ASN A 59 17.32 -9.23 -5.60
C ASN A 59 17.50 -10.42 -4.63
N THR A 60 18.74 -10.64 -4.18
CA THR A 60 19.11 -11.68 -3.23
C THR A 60 19.55 -11.01 -1.92
N PRO A 61 18.60 -10.68 -1.00
CA PRO A 61 18.94 -9.97 0.23
C PRO A 61 20.02 -10.66 1.08
N GLU A 62 20.09 -11.99 1.01
CA GLU A 62 21.06 -12.80 1.76
C GLU A 62 22.53 -12.55 1.33
N GLU A 63 22.74 -12.07 0.11
CA GLU A 63 24.07 -11.79 -0.45
C GLU A 63 24.45 -10.29 -0.35
N ALA A 64 23.51 -9.46 0.08
CA ALA A 64 23.71 -8.03 0.20
C ALA A 64 24.66 -7.66 1.35
N ASP A 65 25.40 -6.55 1.19
CA ASP A 65 26.19 -5.96 2.28
C ASP A 65 25.29 -5.33 3.35
N VAL A 66 24.13 -4.81 2.94
CA VAL A 66 23.12 -4.23 3.83
C VAL A 66 21.72 -4.62 3.37
N VAL A 67 20.88 -5.04 4.30
CA VAL A 67 19.44 -5.27 4.07
C VAL A 67 18.65 -4.12 4.66
N ILE A 68 17.70 -3.60 3.89
CA ILE A 68 16.71 -2.61 4.34
C ILE A 68 15.34 -3.28 4.37
N VAL A 69 14.69 -3.30 5.54
CA VAL A 69 13.30 -3.74 5.70
C VAL A 69 12.42 -2.51 5.86
N ASN A 70 11.67 -2.15 4.81
CA ASN A 70 10.70 -1.06 4.87
C ASN A 70 9.36 -1.60 5.38
N THR A 71 8.99 -1.22 6.59
CA THR A 71 7.96 -1.85 7.42
C THR A 71 6.62 -1.16 7.39
N CYS A 72 5.55 -1.91 7.64
CA CYS A 72 4.21 -1.43 7.91
C CYS A 72 3.88 -1.51 9.41
N SER A 73 2.91 -0.70 9.87
CA SER A 73 2.41 -0.74 11.25
C SER A 73 0.97 -0.22 11.34
N PHE A 74 0.15 -0.53 10.33
CA PHE A 74 -1.22 0.00 10.28
C PHE A 74 -2.23 -0.91 10.99
N ILE A 75 -2.08 -2.21 10.88
CA ILE A 75 -2.91 -3.23 11.55
C ILE A 75 -2.01 -4.31 12.16
N ASP A 76 -2.54 -5.10 13.11
CA ASP A 76 -1.78 -6.11 13.85
C ASP A 76 -1.05 -7.10 12.91
N SER A 77 -1.72 -7.66 11.91
CA SER A 77 -1.10 -8.61 10.97
C SER A 77 0.07 -7.99 10.17
N ALA A 78 -0.02 -6.71 9.80
CA ALA A 78 1.08 -6.03 9.11
C ALA A 78 2.24 -5.68 10.06
N GLN A 79 1.97 -5.54 11.36
CA GLN A 79 3.01 -5.39 12.37
C GLN A 79 3.72 -6.73 12.60
N GLU A 80 2.98 -7.84 12.74
CA GLU A 80 3.52 -9.20 12.85
C GLU A 80 4.42 -9.52 11.66
N GLU A 81 3.93 -9.37 10.42
CA GLU A 81 4.72 -9.55 9.21
C GLU A 81 6.02 -8.72 9.22
N SER A 82 5.93 -7.46 9.66
CA SER A 82 7.10 -6.57 9.74
C SER A 82 8.12 -7.06 10.78
N VAL A 83 7.67 -7.48 11.96
CA VAL A 83 8.52 -8.01 13.03
C VAL A 83 9.16 -9.32 12.60
N ASP A 84 8.39 -10.25 12.06
CA ASP A 84 8.89 -11.55 11.59
C ASP A 84 9.95 -11.38 10.50
N THR A 85 9.71 -10.51 9.52
CA THR A 85 10.68 -10.20 8.45
C THR A 85 11.99 -9.61 9.00
N ILE A 86 11.92 -8.73 10.01
CA ILE A 86 13.12 -8.18 10.67
C ILE A 86 13.90 -9.30 11.37
N LEU A 87 13.21 -10.16 12.14
CA LEU A 87 13.83 -11.25 12.88
C LEU A 87 14.43 -12.30 11.93
N GLU A 88 13.72 -12.67 10.87
CA GLU A 88 14.23 -13.56 9.83
C GLU A 88 15.49 -13.00 9.17
N SER A 89 15.50 -11.70 8.82
CA SER A 89 16.67 -11.03 8.25
C SER A 89 17.85 -11.04 9.22
N ALA A 90 17.59 -10.81 10.52
CA ALA A 90 18.62 -10.86 11.55
C ALA A 90 19.19 -12.27 11.75
N GLU A 91 18.36 -13.32 11.72
CA GLU A 91 18.80 -14.72 11.82
C GLU A 91 19.56 -15.17 10.56
N MET A 92 19.05 -14.83 9.37
CA MET A 92 19.70 -15.20 8.11
C MET A 92 21.13 -14.65 8.01
N ARG A 93 21.37 -13.42 8.45
CA ARG A 93 22.71 -12.84 8.46
C ARG A 93 23.68 -13.58 9.39
N LYS A 94 23.21 -14.12 10.52
CA LYS A 94 24.05 -14.93 11.45
C LYS A 94 24.58 -16.19 10.76
N VAL A 95 23.74 -16.77 9.89
CA VAL A 95 24.07 -18.04 9.21
C VAL A 95 24.88 -17.82 7.94
N ARG A 96 24.58 -16.78 7.16
CA ARG A 96 25.12 -16.61 5.81
C ARG A 96 26.11 -15.46 5.65
N ASN A 97 25.91 -14.35 6.34
CA ASN A 97 26.71 -13.14 6.19
C ASN A 97 26.82 -12.33 7.48
N LEU A 98 27.75 -12.69 8.35
CA LEU A 98 27.99 -12.03 9.64
C LEU A 98 28.33 -10.54 9.51
N GLY A 99 28.87 -10.10 8.35
CA GLY A 99 29.21 -8.70 8.07
C GLY A 99 28.05 -7.86 7.57
N GLN A 100 26.87 -8.44 7.34
CA GLN A 100 25.73 -7.75 6.75
C GLN A 100 25.09 -6.75 7.74
N GLY A 101 24.92 -5.49 7.30
CA GLY A 101 24.15 -4.47 8.03
C GLY A 101 22.64 -4.68 7.88
N LEU A 102 21.87 -4.30 8.93
CA LEU A 102 20.42 -4.35 8.93
C LEU A 102 19.83 -2.98 9.26
N ILE A 103 19.04 -2.44 8.32
CA ILE A 103 18.29 -1.20 8.49
C ILE A 103 16.80 -1.52 8.55
N VAL A 104 16.11 -0.97 9.54
CA VAL A 104 14.65 -1.04 9.63
C VAL A 104 14.08 0.35 9.36
N ALA A 105 13.24 0.45 8.35
CA ALA A 105 12.65 1.71 7.89
C ALA A 105 11.12 1.68 8.00
N GLY A 106 10.48 2.83 7.80
CA GLY A 106 9.05 2.93 7.54
C GLY A 106 8.16 3.15 8.76
N CYS A 107 6.91 2.69 8.66
CA CYS A 107 5.86 3.04 9.62
C CYS A 107 6.06 2.42 11.02
N LEU A 108 6.60 1.20 11.12
CA LEU A 108 6.87 0.55 12.40
C LEU A 108 7.90 1.35 13.19
N THR A 109 9.00 1.72 12.54
CA THR A 109 10.05 2.55 13.13
C THR A 109 9.53 3.92 13.56
N GLN A 110 8.71 4.55 12.73
CA GLN A 110 8.11 5.84 13.03
C GLN A 110 7.19 5.78 14.26
N ARG A 111 6.43 4.69 14.41
CA ARG A 111 5.48 4.49 15.50
C ARG A 111 6.16 4.18 16.82
N TYR A 112 7.10 3.24 16.83
CA TYR A 112 7.72 2.67 18.04
C TYR A 112 9.19 3.11 18.22
N ARG A 113 9.52 4.34 17.78
CA ARG A 113 10.90 4.87 17.79
C ARG A 113 11.59 4.82 19.15
N LYS A 114 10.85 4.81 20.26
CA LYS A 114 11.42 4.78 21.61
C LYS A 114 11.66 3.36 22.14
N GLU A 115 10.84 2.43 21.67
CA GLU A 115 10.77 1.04 22.13
C GLU A 115 11.68 0.13 21.31
N LEU A 116 11.65 0.26 19.97
CA LEU A 116 12.35 -0.63 19.05
C LEU A 116 13.85 -0.79 19.31
N PRO A 117 14.65 0.24 19.62
CA PRO A 117 16.07 0.04 19.86
C PRO A 117 16.38 -0.86 21.06
N LYS A 118 15.44 -0.96 22.01
CA LYS A 118 15.57 -1.82 23.19
C LYS A 118 15.06 -3.23 22.92
N LEU A 119 14.03 -3.35 22.06
CA LEU A 119 13.38 -4.62 21.74
C LEU A 119 14.13 -5.40 20.66
N MET A 120 14.82 -4.69 19.78
CA MET A 120 15.55 -5.25 18.63
C MET A 120 16.99 -4.69 18.57
N PRO A 121 17.85 -5.05 19.55
CA PRO A 121 19.23 -4.57 19.62
C PRO A 121 20.12 -5.09 18.49
N GLU A 122 19.66 -6.15 17.80
CA GLU A 122 20.31 -6.72 16.61
C GLU A 122 20.28 -5.77 15.39
N VAL A 123 19.32 -4.87 15.28
CA VAL A 123 19.22 -3.89 14.20
C VAL A 123 20.36 -2.88 14.31
N ASP A 124 20.97 -2.49 13.19
CA ASP A 124 22.07 -1.54 13.17
C ASP A 124 21.58 -0.09 13.09
N VAL A 125 20.54 0.15 12.27
CA VAL A 125 19.94 1.49 12.06
C VAL A 125 18.43 1.40 11.99
N PHE A 126 17.74 2.27 12.71
CA PHE A 126 16.31 2.55 12.53
C PHE A 126 16.14 3.88 11.81
N MET A 127 15.38 3.87 10.73
CA MET A 127 15.16 5.01 9.85
C MET A 127 13.67 5.36 9.75
N GLY A 128 13.33 6.64 9.96
CA GLY A 128 11.97 7.15 9.81
C GLY A 128 11.55 7.37 8.35
N ILE A 129 10.30 7.77 8.16
CA ILE A 129 9.73 8.02 6.84
C ILE A 129 10.25 9.31 6.19
N ASP A 130 10.84 10.24 6.95
CA ASP A 130 11.42 11.48 6.45
C ASP A 130 12.85 11.27 5.90
N GLN A 131 13.53 10.21 6.32
CA GLN A 131 14.94 9.96 6.01
C GLN A 131 15.17 9.19 4.72
N VAL A 132 14.14 9.00 3.90
CA VAL A 132 14.24 8.21 2.65
C VAL A 132 15.29 8.75 1.66
N GLU A 133 15.59 10.05 1.69
CA GLU A 133 16.65 10.65 0.87
C GLU A 133 18.05 10.49 1.47
N GLU A 134 18.13 10.24 2.79
CA GLU A 134 19.39 10.05 3.52
C GLU A 134 19.86 8.58 3.52
N VAL A 135 19.11 7.70 2.85
CA VAL A 135 19.31 6.24 2.89
C VAL A 135 20.73 5.81 2.57
N SER A 136 21.40 6.45 1.60
CA SER A 136 22.79 6.12 1.21
C SER A 136 23.78 6.33 2.35
N GLN A 137 23.61 7.41 3.13
CA GLN A 137 24.43 7.68 4.31
C GLN A 137 24.17 6.66 5.40
N LEU A 138 22.90 6.31 5.63
CA LEU A 138 22.49 5.34 6.66
C LEU A 138 22.96 3.90 6.31
N VAL A 139 23.02 3.55 5.03
CA VAL A 139 23.61 2.30 4.55
C VAL A 139 25.10 2.22 4.92
N GLN A 140 25.86 3.30 4.72
CA GLN A 140 27.27 3.36 5.12
C GLN A 140 27.43 3.23 6.64
N VAL A 141 26.55 3.88 7.41
CA VAL A 141 26.55 3.77 8.88
C VAL A 141 26.27 2.33 9.32
N ALA A 142 25.24 1.68 8.77
CA ALA A 142 24.89 0.30 9.11
C ALA A 142 26.03 -0.67 8.80
N ARG A 143 26.63 -0.57 7.59
CA ARG A 143 27.80 -1.38 7.18
C ARG A 143 28.99 -1.17 8.13
N LYS A 144 29.36 0.07 8.42
CA LYS A 144 30.48 0.40 9.31
C LYS A 144 30.29 -0.17 10.70
N ARG A 145 29.11 0.01 11.28
CA ARG A 145 28.77 -0.52 12.61
C ARG A 145 28.91 -2.03 12.67
N ARG A 146 28.39 -2.72 11.63
CA ARG A 146 28.46 -4.18 11.59
C ARG A 146 29.85 -4.73 11.46
N LEU A 147 30.70 -4.10 10.65
CA LEU A 147 32.12 -4.48 10.52
C LEU A 147 32.95 -4.22 11.80
N GLN A 148 32.49 -3.31 12.67
CA GLN A 148 33.16 -2.99 13.94
C GLN A 148 32.68 -3.85 15.11
N ARG A 149 31.57 -4.59 15.01
CA ARG A 149 31.12 -5.53 16.05
C ARG A 149 32.02 -6.76 16.05
N PRO A 150 32.58 -7.17 17.23
CA PRO A 150 33.28 -8.46 17.36
C PRO A 150 32.41 -9.60 16.87
N SER A 151 32.99 -10.58 16.18
CA SER A 151 32.26 -11.78 15.82
C SER A 151 31.84 -12.53 17.09
N GLU A 152 30.57 -12.91 17.21
CA GLU A 152 30.08 -13.70 18.36
C GLU A 152 30.84 -15.04 18.54
N ALA A 153 31.59 -15.48 17.52
CA ALA A 153 32.46 -16.65 17.57
C ALA A 153 33.71 -16.44 18.46
N GLU A 154 34.14 -15.21 18.72
CA GLU A 154 35.27 -14.93 19.59
C GLU A 154 34.92 -14.91 21.09
N SER A 155 33.62 -14.79 21.41
CA SER A 155 33.13 -14.76 22.80
C SER A 155 32.89 -16.17 23.42
N THR A 156 32.99 -17.23 22.62
CA THR A 156 32.73 -18.62 23.09
C THR A 156 33.99 -19.43 23.34
N SER A 157 35.19 -18.87 23.16
CA SER A 157 36.45 -19.59 23.32
C SER A 157 37.40 -18.95 24.33
N GLU A 158 36.93 -18.73 25.57
CA GLU A 158 37.82 -18.64 26.71
C GLU A 158 37.02 -18.91 27.98
N GLU A 159 37.36 -20.00 28.68
CA GLU A 159 37.11 -20.17 30.09
C GLU A 159 37.91 -19.10 30.85
N ALA A 160 37.36 -17.87 30.92
CA ALA A 160 37.95 -16.81 31.69
C ALA A 160 37.28 -16.77 33.07
N SER A 161 38.11 -16.91 34.10
CA SER A 161 37.83 -16.64 35.51
C SER A 161 37.11 -15.29 35.69
N PRO A 162 36.29 -15.10 36.73
CA PRO A 162 35.56 -13.85 36.96
C PRO A 162 36.54 -12.76 37.42
N SER A 163 37.05 -12.00 36.51
CA SER A 163 37.80 -10.74 36.81
C SER A 163 37.18 -9.61 36.04
N GLU A 164 36.57 -8.68 36.77
CA GLU A 164 36.20 -7.29 36.48
C GLU A 164 35.85 -7.01 35.01
N GLU A 165 34.56 -7.13 34.65
CA GLU A 165 34.00 -6.57 33.44
C GLU A 165 34.26 -5.08 33.37
N SER A 166 35.12 -4.66 32.45
CA SER A 166 35.28 -3.24 32.12
C SER A 166 33.95 -2.72 31.52
N PRO A 167 33.47 -1.53 31.88
CA PRO A 167 32.17 -0.99 31.43
C PRO A 167 32.08 -0.67 29.93
N ASP A 168 33.12 -0.96 29.13
CA ASP A 168 33.24 -0.58 27.73
C ASP A 168 32.82 -1.66 26.71
N SER A 169 32.31 -2.84 27.17
CA SER A 169 31.99 -3.97 26.28
C SER A 169 30.50 -4.17 25.97
N ALA A 170 29.64 -3.26 26.41
CA ALA A 170 28.21 -3.33 26.02
C ALA A 170 28.06 -3.03 24.51
N PRO A 171 27.30 -3.85 23.74
CA PRO A 171 27.06 -3.54 22.34
C PRO A 171 26.43 -2.16 22.20
N GLU A 172 27.05 -1.33 21.36
CA GLU A 172 26.57 0.04 21.11
C GLU A 172 25.10 0.00 20.64
N ALA A 173 24.22 0.80 21.26
CA ALA A 173 22.79 0.82 20.91
C ALA A 173 22.57 1.15 19.42
N PRO A 174 21.51 0.63 18.78
CA PRO A 174 21.16 0.95 17.39
C PRO A 174 21.10 2.45 17.13
N VAL A 175 21.52 2.89 15.93
CA VAL A 175 21.35 4.28 15.52
C VAL A 175 19.88 4.56 15.24
N MET A 176 19.35 5.68 15.73
CA MET A 176 17.96 6.06 15.57
C MET A 176 17.85 7.39 14.82
N GLU A 177 17.51 7.33 13.52
CA GLU A 177 17.28 8.51 12.68
C GLU A 177 15.79 8.58 12.31
N VAL A 178 15.00 9.18 13.23
CA VAL A 178 13.54 9.27 13.11
C VAL A 178 13.04 10.63 13.54
N THR A 179 12.51 11.39 12.60
CA THR A 179 11.86 12.68 12.84
C THR A 179 10.58 12.49 13.63
N ALA A 180 10.43 13.18 14.76
CA ALA A 180 9.27 13.03 15.65
C ALA A 180 7.94 13.44 15.00
N ARG A 181 7.98 14.41 14.08
CA ARG A 181 6.82 14.89 13.30
C ARG A 181 7.23 14.95 11.84
N PRO A 182 6.84 13.96 11.05
CA PRO A 182 7.19 13.90 9.65
C PRO A 182 6.74 15.13 8.86
N VAL A 183 7.65 15.63 8.02
CA VAL A 183 7.45 16.83 7.17
C VAL A 183 7.85 16.59 5.72
N TYR A 184 8.57 15.51 5.45
CA TYR A 184 9.04 15.18 4.11
C TYR A 184 7.88 14.98 3.13
N ILE A 185 8.07 15.47 1.92
CA ILE A 185 7.25 15.19 0.75
C ILE A 185 8.15 15.25 -0.49
N PRO A 186 8.08 14.27 -1.41
CA PRO A 186 8.93 14.24 -2.60
C PRO A 186 8.60 15.40 -3.56
N ASP A 187 9.62 15.92 -4.23
CA ASP A 187 9.53 16.93 -5.27
C ASP A 187 9.95 16.38 -6.65
N VAL A 188 10.08 17.26 -7.65
CA VAL A 188 10.50 16.90 -9.01
C VAL A 188 11.94 16.38 -9.11
N ASN A 189 12.81 16.73 -8.15
CA ASN A 189 14.23 16.33 -8.12
C ASN A 189 14.46 15.02 -7.37
N THR A 190 13.42 14.51 -6.70
CA THR A 190 13.51 13.27 -5.93
C THR A 190 13.78 12.08 -6.85
N ALA A 191 14.93 11.43 -6.67
CA ALA A 191 15.29 10.24 -7.42
C ALA A 191 14.32 9.10 -7.08
N ARG A 192 13.84 8.38 -8.10
CA ARG A 192 12.91 7.27 -7.92
C ARG A 192 13.20 6.15 -8.91
N PHE A 193 13.23 4.92 -8.45
CA PHE A 193 13.33 3.72 -9.27
C PHE A 193 12.08 2.87 -9.07
N ARG A 194 11.27 2.67 -10.11
CA ARG A 194 10.00 1.97 -10.00
C ARG A 194 10.15 0.49 -9.73
N LEU A 195 9.37 0.01 -8.76
CA LEU A 195 9.21 -1.41 -8.43
C LEU A 195 7.90 -1.99 -8.99
N THR A 196 6.94 -1.12 -9.35
CA THR A 196 5.71 -1.56 -10.01
C THR A 196 5.99 -2.12 -11.41
N PRO A 197 5.13 -3.02 -11.92
CA PRO A 197 5.15 -3.41 -13.33
C PRO A 197 5.16 -2.19 -14.25
N SER A 198 5.71 -2.33 -15.46
CA SER A 198 5.92 -1.19 -16.37
C SER A 198 4.64 -0.50 -16.82
N HIS A 199 3.49 -1.17 -16.77
CA HIS A 199 2.22 -0.67 -17.27
C HIS A 199 1.44 0.21 -16.30
N PHE A 200 1.75 0.20 -15.00
CA PHE A 200 1.15 1.14 -14.05
C PHE A 200 2.16 1.72 -13.07
N ALA A 201 1.80 2.84 -12.45
CA ALA A 201 2.59 3.47 -11.39
C ALA A 201 1.68 4.09 -10.34
N TYR A 202 2.17 4.13 -9.09
CA TYR A 202 1.58 4.96 -8.06
C TYR A 202 2.21 6.35 -8.09
N LEU A 203 1.39 7.39 -8.07
CA LEU A 203 1.81 8.79 -8.03
C LEU A 203 1.32 9.42 -6.73
N LYS A 204 2.25 9.64 -5.81
CA LYS A 204 1.95 10.25 -4.51
C LYS A 204 1.66 11.74 -4.73
N ILE A 205 0.43 12.18 -4.41
CA ILE A 205 0.00 13.58 -4.55
C ILE A 205 0.04 14.35 -3.22
N ALA A 206 -0.04 13.63 -2.10
CA ALA A 206 0.05 14.18 -0.77
C ALA A 206 0.51 13.13 0.22
N GLU A 207 0.92 13.56 1.43
CA GLU A 207 1.34 12.72 2.54
C GLU A 207 0.69 13.21 3.85
N GLY A 208 0.38 12.27 4.77
CA GLY A 208 -0.24 12.57 6.06
C GLY A 208 -1.76 12.75 5.99
N CYS A 209 -2.40 12.90 7.16
CA CYS A 209 -3.86 12.98 7.27
C CYS A 209 -4.28 13.84 8.46
N ASN A 210 -5.32 14.67 8.28
CA ASN A 210 -5.86 15.55 9.32
C ASN A 210 -7.15 15.03 9.94
N HIS A 211 -7.64 13.85 9.53
CA HIS A 211 -8.89 13.30 10.07
C HIS A 211 -8.73 12.75 11.49
N PRO A 212 -9.73 12.99 12.37
CA PRO A 212 -9.69 12.57 13.77
C PRO A 212 -10.23 11.15 13.98
N CYS A 213 -10.24 10.27 12.97
CA CYS A 213 -10.79 8.92 13.07
C CYS A 213 -10.25 8.20 14.31
N SER A 214 -11.17 7.69 15.15
CA SER A 214 -10.83 7.17 16.48
C SER A 214 -10.01 5.89 16.47
N PHE A 215 -10.02 5.15 15.37
CA PHE A 215 -9.30 3.88 15.17
C PHE A 215 -7.96 4.03 14.46
N CYS A 216 -7.64 5.24 13.93
CA CYS A 216 -6.53 5.42 13.00
C CYS A 216 -5.33 6.07 13.66
N ILE A 217 -4.15 5.47 13.48
CA ILE A 217 -2.87 5.95 14.00
C ILE A 217 -2.09 6.80 12.98
N ILE A 218 -2.54 6.87 11.73
CA ILE A 218 -1.84 7.54 10.62
C ILE A 218 -1.40 8.98 10.94
N PRO A 219 -2.23 9.86 11.54
CA PRO A 219 -1.79 11.23 11.84
C PRO A 219 -0.57 11.30 12.77
N ARG A 220 -0.36 10.27 13.60
CA ARG A 220 0.83 10.19 14.50
C ARG A 220 2.05 9.62 13.79
N MET A 221 1.85 8.73 12.82
CA MET A 221 2.93 8.10 12.07
C MET A 221 3.38 8.96 10.89
N ARG A 222 2.42 9.42 10.06
CA ARG A 222 2.72 10.13 8.80
C ARG A 222 2.53 11.64 8.89
N GLY A 223 2.13 12.15 10.06
CA GLY A 223 1.98 13.56 10.32
C GLY A 223 0.72 14.17 9.71
N SER A 224 0.69 15.53 9.70
CA SER A 224 -0.40 16.29 9.08
C SER A 224 -0.37 16.17 7.57
N HIS A 225 -1.53 16.35 6.94
CA HIS A 225 -1.64 16.37 5.48
C HIS A 225 -0.74 17.45 4.85
N ARG A 226 0.01 17.05 3.85
CA ARG A 226 0.91 17.88 3.04
C ARG A 226 0.72 17.53 1.58
N SER A 227 0.30 18.49 0.77
CA SER A 227 0.13 18.33 -0.68
C SER A 227 1.44 18.63 -1.40
N ARG A 228 1.74 17.87 -2.45
CA ARG A 228 2.79 18.22 -3.41
C ARG A 228 2.32 19.37 -4.31
N GLN A 229 3.26 20.14 -4.84
CA GLN A 229 2.96 21.14 -5.85
C GLN A 229 2.45 20.46 -7.14
N ALA A 230 1.49 21.08 -7.80
CA ALA A 230 0.90 20.51 -9.02
C ALA A 230 1.93 20.33 -10.13
N GLU A 231 2.88 21.27 -10.24
CA GLU A 231 3.97 21.23 -11.22
C GLU A 231 4.86 20.00 -11.06
N ASP A 232 5.19 19.63 -9.81
CA ASP A 232 6.00 18.44 -9.51
C ASP A 232 5.25 17.14 -9.87
N ILE A 233 3.94 17.10 -9.57
CA ILE A 233 3.09 15.96 -9.91
C ILE A 233 2.98 15.80 -11.43
N LEU A 234 2.77 16.91 -12.14
CA LEU A 234 2.67 16.91 -13.61
C LEU A 234 4.00 16.54 -14.29
N ALA A 235 5.12 16.99 -13.73
CA ALA A 235 6.45 16.64 -14.25
C ALA A 235 6.71 15.13 -14.09
N GLU A 236 6.42 14.56 -12.91
CA GLU A 236 6.56 13.12 -12.67
C GLU A 236 5.58 12.31 -13.54
N ALA A 237 4.33 12.76 -13.70
CA ALA A 237 3.36 12.10 -14.58
C ALA A 237 3.84 12.05 -16.04
N ARG A 238 4.43 13.16 -16.56
CA ARG A 238 5.02 13.17 -17.92
C ARG A 238 6.16 12.18 -18.06
N ALA A 239 7.03 12.10 -17.06
CA ALA A 239 8.14 11.13 -17.07
C ALA A 239 7.61 9.68 -17.08
N LEU A 240 6.64 9.35 -16.23
CA LEU A 240 6.01 8.03 -16.18
C LEU A 240 5.34 7.65 -17.52
N ILE A 241 4.63 8.58 -18.14
CA ILE A 241 3.99 8.37 -19.45
C ILE A 241 5.06 8.14 -20.53
N ALA A 242 6.15 8.93 -20.52
CA ALA A 242 7.26 8.75 -21.45
C ALA A 242 7.97 7.40 -21.30
N GLU A 243 8.00 6.82 -20.09
CA GLU A 243 8.47 5.46 -19.82
C GLU A 243 7.49 4.37 -20.26
N GLY A 244 6.29 4.72 -20.74
CA GLY A 244 5.29 3.78 -21.25
C GLY A 244 4.21 3.36 -20.25
N VAL A 245 4.11 4.02 -19.09
CA VAL A 245 3.04 3.76 -18.12
C VAL A 245 1.68 4.03 -18.75
N LYS A 246 0.75 3.11 -18.54
CA LYS A 246 -0.63 3.15 -19.06
C LYS A 246 -1.67 3.48 -17.99
N GLU A 247 -1.32 3.36 -16.73
CA GLU A 247 -2.21 3.72 -15.63
C GLU A 247 -1.43 4.42 -14.51
N ILE A 248 -1.87 5.63 -14.16
CA ILE A 248 -1.34 6.43 -13.06
C ILE A 248 -2.37 6.39 -11.91
N ASN A 249 -1.98 5.77 -10.80
CA ASN A 249 -2.81 5.67 -9.61
C ASN A 249 -2.43 6.78 -8.63
N LEU A 250 -3.29 7.77 -8.46
CA LEU A 250 -3.08 8.88 -7.52
C LEU A 250 -3.29 8.37 -6.09
N ILE A 251 -2.27 8.54 -5.25
CA ILE A 251 -2.29 8.06 -3.86
C ILE A 251 -1.96 9.16 -2.85
N SER A 252 -2.64 9.08 -1.72
CA SER A 252 -2.37 9.80 -0.48
C SER A 252 -3.10 9.10 0.67
N GLN A 253 -3.18 9.67 1.86
CA GLN A 253 -4.06 9.19 2.93
C GLN A 253 -5.49 9.73 2.81
N ASP A 254 -5.64 10.88 2.14
CA ASP A 254 -6.92 11.47 1.71
C ASP A 254 -6.69 12.31 0.45
N SER A 255 -6.97 11.73 -0.71
CA SER A 255 -6.76 12.40 -2.00
C SER A 255 -7.72 13.58 -2.22
N THR A 256 -8.90 13.55 -1.61
CA THR A 256 -9.88 14.63 -1.73
C THR A 256 -9.53 15.89 -0.94
N TYR A 257 -8.58 15.79 0.00
CA TYR A 257 -8.06 16.95 0.73
C TYR A 257 -6.95 17.70 -0.02
N TYR A 258 -6.49 17.19 -1.17
CA TYR A 258 -5.39 17.74 -1.94
C TYR A 258 -5.56 19.25 -2.21
N GLY A 259 -4.49 20.01 -1.98
CA GLY A 259 -4.40 21.46 -2.23
C GLY A 259 -4.97 22.35 -1.11
N LEU A 260 -5.77 21.81 -0.20
CA LEU A 260 -6.36 22.61 0.88
C LEU A 260 -5.35 23.16 1.89
N ASP A 261 -4.20 22.55 2.00
CA ASP A 261 -3.09 22.98 2.86
C ASP A 261 -2.11 23.94 2.17
N LEU A 262 -2.19 24.11 0.85
CA LEU A 262 -1.35 25.04 0.07
C LEU A 262 -1.83 26.49 0.13
N ARG A 263 -2.81 26.81 0.98
CA ARG A 263 -3.37 28.15 1.17
C ARG A 263 -2.54 28.98 2.14
N GLU A 264 -2.61 30.31 2.02
CA GLU A 264 -1.93 31.25 2.95
C GLU A 264 -2.35 31.05 4.41
N ASN A 265 -3.62 30.66 4.67
CA ASN A 265 -4.15 30.40 6.00
C ASN A 265 -4.85 29.03 6.03
N PRO A 266 -4.11 27.92 6.13
CA PRO A 266 -4.71 26.60 6.14
C PRO A 266 -5.54 26.39 7.41
N HIS A 267 -6.85 26.23 7.27
CA HIS A 267 -7.71 25.85 8.39
C HIS A 267 -7.37 24.41 8.83
N ARG A 268 -7.02 24.22 10.07
CA ARG A 268 -6.81 22.89 10.65
C ARG A 268 -8.16 22.24 10.93
N GLY A 269 -8.30 20.93 10.62
CA GLY A 269 -9.42 20.14 11.06
C GLY A 269 -10.72 20.30 10.26
N ILE A 270 -10.61 20.46 8.93
CA ILE A 270 -11.77 20.36 8.03
C ILE A 270 -12.11 18.88 7.87
N ALA A 271 -12.96 18.35 8.74
CA ALA A 271 -13.32 16.93 8.73
C ALA A 271 -14.80 16.72 8.40
N SER A 272 -15.67 17.74 8.58
CA SER A 272 -17.09 17.64 8.24
C SER A 272 -17.39 18.20 6.85
N PRO A 273 -18.45 17.70 6.17
CA PRO A 273 -18.87 18.18 4.86
C PRO A 273 -19.15 19.68 4.81
N GLU A 274 -19.78 20.23 5.85
CA GLU A 274 -20.15 21.64 5.91
C GLU A 274 -18.91 22.53 5.95
N LYS A 275 -17.97 22.23 6.85
CA LYS A 275 -16.69 22.95 6.93
C LYS A 275 -15.86 22.84 5.66
N PHE A 276 -15.92 21.67 5.01
CA PHE A 276 -15.24 21.47 3.75
C PHE A 276 -15.84 22.32 2.62
N GLN A 277 -17.17 22.40 2.53
CA GLN A 277 -17.86 23.24 1.54
C GLN A 277 -17.54 24.72 1.75
N GLU A 278 -17.59 25.21 3.01
CA GLU A 278 -17.21 26.59 3.35
C GLU A 278 -15.76 26.89 2.95
N ALA A 279 -14.84 25.99 3.29
CA ALA A 279 -13.44 26.15 2.94
C ALA A 279 -13.21 26.12 1.43
N SER A 280 -13.88 25.24 0.71
CA SER A 280 -13.79 25.13 -0.75
C SER A 280 -14.38 26.35 -1.46
N ALA A 281 -15.50 26.87 -0.98
CA ALA A 281 -16.14 28.08 -1.54
C ALA A 281 -15.29 29.35 -1.34
N SER A 282 -14.40 29.37 -0.36
CA SER A 282 -13.48 30.49 -0.09
C SER A 282 -12.16 30.41 -0.87
N LEU A 283 -11.94 29.36 -1.68
CA LEU A 283 -10.71 29.22 -2.46
C LEU A 283 -10.66 30.21 -3.61
N PRO A 284 -9.48 30.78 -3.96
CA PRO A 284 -9.27 31.51 -5.19
C PRO A 284 -9.56 30.63 -6.43
N GLU A 285 -9.94 31.25 -7.55
CA GLU A 285 -10.22 30.53 -8.81
C GLU A 285 -9.02 29.69 -9.32
N ASN A 286 -7.80 30.11 -9.00
CA ASN A 286 -6.55 29.43 -9.37
C ASN A 286 -6.02 28.48 -8.27
N ALA A 287 -6.82 28.18 -7.26
CA ALA A 287 -6.38 27.28 -6.19
C ALA A 287 -6.14 25.85 -6.70
N SER A 288 -5.05 25.25 -6.26
CA SER A 288 -4.81 23.83 -6.47
C SER A 288 -5.84 23.00 -5.70
N THR A 289 -6.59 22.18 -6.42
CA THR A 289 -7.57 21.21 -5.87
C THR A 289 -7.42 19.89 -6.60
N LEU A 290 -8.02 18.82 -6.08
CA LEU A 290 -8.04 17.56 -6.82
C LEU A 290 -8.72 17.73 -8.19
N SER A 291 -9.77 18.55 -8.28
CA SER A 291 -10.46 18.83 -9.55
C SER A 291 -9.54 19.50 -10.56
N SER A 292 -8.80 20.55 -10.17
CA SER A 292 -7.84 21.21 -11.06
C SER A 292 -6.71 20.26 -11.47
N LEU A 293 -6.14 19.51 -10.53
CA LEU A 293 -5.09 18.53 -10.81
C LEU A 293 -5.54 17.45 -11.81
N LEU A 294 -6.77 16.92 -11.67
CA LEU A 294 -7.31 15.94 -12.61
C LEU A 294 -7.48 16.51 -14.01
N ARG A 295 -7.93 17.77 -14.14
CA ARG A 295 -8.03 18.46 -15.44
C ARG A 295 -6.65 18.62 -16.09
N ASP A 296 -5.65 19.04 -15.33
CA ASP A 296 -4.29 19.24 -15.84
C ASP A 296 -3.65 17.89 -16.25
N LEU A 297 -3.79 16.85 -15.45
CA LEU A 297 -3.34 15.50 -15.80
C LEU A 297 -4.06 14.95 -17.04
N ASN A 298 -5.36 15.23 -17.20
CA ASN A 298 -6.15 14.81 -18.36
C ASN A 298 -5.68 15.45 -19.67
N GLN A 299 -5.05 16.65 -19.61
CA GLN A 299 -4.51 17.36 -20.77
C GLN A 299 -3.17 16.80 -21.25
N LEU A 300 -2.45 16.00 -20.44
CA LEU A 300 -1.18 15.40 -20.84
C LEU A 300 -1.38 14.50 -22.07
N GLU A 301 -0.43 14.52 -23.00
CA GLU A 301 -0.47 13.67 -24.19
C GLU A 301 -0.30 12.19 -23.83
N GLY A 302 -0.87 11.31 -24.65
CA GLY A 302 -0.78 9.86 -24.50
C GLY A 302 -2.11 9.18 -24.17
N ASP A 303 -2.15 7.87 -24.39
CA ASP A 303 -3.29 7.00 -24.03
C ASP A 303 -2.96 6.28 -22.71
N PHE A 304 -3.52 6.78 -21.62
CA PHE A 304 -3.33 6.27 -20.28
C PHE A 304 -4.56 6.56 -19.41
N TRP A 305 -4.69 5.84 -18.29
CA TRP A 305 -5.70 6.08 -17.28
C TRP A 305 -5.14 6.81 -16.06
N ILE A 306 -5.99 7.60 -15.42
CA ILE A 306 -5.76 8.23 -14.11
C ILE A 306 -6.79 7.64 -13.15
N ARG A 307 -6.33 7.00 -12.10
CA ARG A 307 -7.21 6.44 -11.06
C ARG A 307 -7.05 7.18 -9.75
N VAL A 308 -8.17 7.57 -9.14
CA VAL A 308 -8.18 8.24 -7.84
C VAL A 308 -8.45 7.22 -6.75
N LEU A 309 -7.49 7.06 -5.83
CA LEU A 309 -7.60 6.17 -4.68
C LEU A 309 -7.66 6.97 -3.37
N TYR A 310 -8.21 6.37 -2.31
CA TYR A 310 -8.23 6.91 -0.95
C TYR A 310 -8.93 8.27 -0.84
N THR A 311 -10.21 8.33 -1.19
CA THR A 311 -11.03 9.54 -1.00
C THR A 311 -11.79 9.49 0.33
N HIS A 312 -12.11 10.66 0.89
CA HIS A 312 -12.90 10.75 2.11
C HIS A 312 -14.33 11.23 1.82
N PRO A 313 -15.38 10.59 2.35
CA PRO A 313 -16.77 10.95 2.00
C PRO A 313 -17.13 12.40 2.30
N ALA A 314 -16.53 13.04 3.31
CA ALA A 314 -16.80 14.43 3.65
C ALA A 314 -16.29 15.46 2.63
N HIS A 315 -15.41 15.08 1.71
CA HIS A 315 -14.66 16.00 0.86
C HIS A 315 -15.07 15.94 -0.62
N TRP A 316 -16.28 15.51 -0.91
CA TRP A 316 -16.80 15.45 -2.26
C TRP A 316 -17.60 16.71 -2.62
N THR A 317 -17.23 17.33 -3.74
CA THR A 317 -17.94 18.49 -4.33
C THR A 317 -18.62 18.10 -5.65
N ASP A 318 -19.61 18.87 -6.07
CA ASP A 318 -20.24 18.70 -7.40
C ASP A 318 -19.23 18.97 -8.52
N GLU A 319 -18.26 19.88 -8.29
CA GLU A 319 -17.17 20.12 -9.22
C GLU A 319 -16.29 18.87 -9.41
N LEU A 320 -15.94 18.17 -8.34
CA LEU A 320 -15.15 16.94 -8.44
C LEU A 320 -15.91 15.87 -9.22
N ILE A 321 -17.22 15.69 -8.94
CA ILE A 321 -18.07 14.76 -9.67
C ILE A 321 -18.10 15.10 -11.16
N ALA A 322 -18.34 16.38 -11.51
CA ALA A 322 -18.35 16.84 -12.89
C ALA A 322 -16.98 16.68 -13.59
N THR A 323 -15.88 16.91 -12.85
CA THR A 323 -14.52 16.74 -13.38
C THR A 323 -14.25 15.29 -13.71
N ILE A 324 -14.54 14.35 -12.80
CA ILE A 324 -14.35 12.90 -13.07
C ILE A 324 -15.22 12.44 -14.24
N ALA A 325 -16.44 12.99 -14.37
CA ALA A 325 -17.35 12.66 -15.47
C ALA A 325 -16.83 13.12 -16.83
N SER A 326 -16.22 14.31 -16.89
CA SER A 326 -15.80 14.98 -18.14
C SER A 326 -14.37 14.65 -18.58
N CYS A 327 -13.52 14.15 -17.69
CA CYS A 327 -12.13 13.80 -18.01
C CYS A 327 -12.05 12.36 -18.56
N ASP A 328 -11.79 12.21 -19.84
CA ASP A 328 -11.80 10.91 -20.55
C ASP A 328 -10.72 9.93 -20.04
N LYS A 329 -9.60 10.44 -19.54
CA LYS A 329 -8.50 9.64 -19.01
C LYS A 329 -8.72 9.24 -17.56
N VAL A 330 -9.63 9.91 -16.83
CA VAL A 330 -9.95 9.53 -15.46
C VAL A 330 -10.83 8.29 -15.46
N ALA A 331 -10.32 7.22 -14.87
CA ALA A 331 -11.05 5.96 -14.75
C ALA A 331 -12.36 6.19 -14.00
N LYS A 332 -13.45 5.61 -14.50
CA LYS A 332 -14.76 5.65 -13.83
C LYS A 332 -14.78 4.70 -12.64
N TYR A 333 -14.00 5.07 -11.65
CA TYR A 333 -13.78 4.32 -10.42
C TYR A 333 -13.44 5.28 -9.30
N VAL A 334 -14.01 5.06 -8.13
CA VAL A 334 -13.67 5.80 -6.92
C VAL A 334 -13.57 4.86 -5.72
N ASP A 335 -12.56 5.10 -4.88
CA ASP A 335 -12.39 4.40 -3.61
C ASP A 335 -12.77 5.35 -2.47
N ILE A 336 -13.88 5.04 -1.78
CA ILE A 336 -14.46 5.85 -0.69
C ILE A 336 -14.64 4.96 0.54
N PRO A 337 -13.64 4.81 1.41
CA PRO A 337 -13.78 4.03 2.64
C PRO A 337 -14.80 4.66 3.59
N LEU A 338 -16.00 4.09 3.71
CA LEU A 338 -17.08 4.58 4.56
C LEU A 338 -16.93 4.15 6.02
N GLN A 339 -16.33 3.02 6.26
CA GLN A 339 -16.05 2.38 7.55
C GLN A 339 -17.27 1.79 8.25
N HIS A 340 -18.40 2.50 8.29
CA HIS A 340 -19.69 2.05 8.80
C HIS A 340 -20.82 2.95 8.26
N ILE A 341 -22.09 2.62 8.59
CA ILE A 341 -23.27 3.44 8.24
C ILE A 341 -24.18 3.79 9.43
N HIS A 342 -24.11 2.99 10.51
CA HIS A 342 -24.97 3.24 11.68
C HIS A 342 -24.52 4.51 12.42
N PRO A 343 -25.45 5.46 12.76
CA PRO A 343 -25.10 6.76 13.34
C PRO A 343 -24.20 6.64 14.59
N THR A 344 -24.54 5.74 15.52
CA THR A 344 -23.73 5.52 16.74
C THR A 344 -22.32 5.07 16.40
N MET A 345 -22.13 4.24 15.37
CA MET A 345 -20.80 3.77 14.97
C MET A 345 -20.02 4.88 14.29
N LEU A 346 -20.61 5.63 13.38
CA LEU A 346 -20.00 6.79 12.74
C LEU A 346 -19.52 7.81 13.78
N GLU A 347 -20.35 8.11 14.79
CA GLU A 347 -19.98 9.00 15.90
C GLU A 347 -18.79 8.43 16.71
N ARG A 348 -18.86 7.16 17.13
CA ARG A 348 -17.78 6.50 17.89
C ARG A 348 -16.48 6.42 17.11
N MET A 349 -16.56 6.15 15.80
CA MET A 349 -15.43 6.15 14.87
C MET A 349 -14.93 7.57 14.54
N ARG A 350 -15.66 8.62 14.97
CA ARG A 350 -15.39 10.02 14.60
C ARG A 350 -15.33 10.23 13.09
N ARG A 351 -16.26 9.59 12.39
CA ARG A 351 -16.55 9.87 10.98
C ARG A 351 -17.55 11.02 10.95
N GLU A 352 -17.10 12.23 10.62
CA GLU A 352 -17.90 13.45 10.68
C GLU A 352 -18.90 13.55 9.50
N THR A 353 -19.52 12.40 9.15
CA THR A 353 -20.56 12.27 8.12
C THR A 353 -21.75 11.53 8.69
N SER A 354 -22.95 11.94 8.35
CA SER A 354 -24.18 11.24 8.73
C SER A 354 -24.57 10.17 7.69
N ARG A 355 -25.45 9.24 8.08
CA ARG A 355 -26.03 8.26 7.16
C ARG A 355 -26.68 8.93 5.96
N ASP A 356 -27.58 9.88 6.21
CA ASP A 356 -28.29 10.63 5.16
C ASP A 356 -27.34 11.33 4.18
N TYR A 357 -26.26 11.90 4.71
CA TYR A 357 -25.25 12.54 3.86
C TYR A 357 -24.55 11.52 2.96
N ILE A 358 -24.15 10.36 3.52
CA ILE A 358 -23.48 9.29 2.77
C ILE A 358 -24.39 8.77 1.66
N GLU A 359 -25.66 8.45 1.97
CA GLU A 359 -26.63 7.95 0.99
C GLU A 359 -26.83 8.95 -0.16
N LYS A 360 -27.02 10.24 0.16
CA LYS A 360 -27.14 11.31 -0.83
C LYS A 360 -25.86 11.52 -1.65
N LEU A 361 -24.69 11.38 -1.03
CA LEU A 361 -23.43 11.48 -1.73
C LEU A 361 -23.28 10.38 -2.78
N LEU A 362 -23.55 9.13 -2.41
CA LEU A 362 -23.48 7.98 -3.32
C LEU A 362 -24.46 8.12 -4.50
N GLU A 363 -25.68 8.60 -4.22
CA GLU A 363 -26.66 8.91 -5.28
C GLU A 363 -26.15 9.97 -6.23
N ARG A 364 -25.60 11.09 -5.70
CA ARG A 364 -25.02 12.17 -6.51
C ARG A 364 -23.87 11.69 -7.38
N ILE A 365 -22.98 10.88 -6.84
CA ILE A 365 -21.84 10.30 -7.58
C ILE A 365 -22.36 9.41 -8.72
N ARG A 366 -23.26 8.47 -8.46
CA ARG A 366 -23.81 7.57 -9.48
C ARG A 366 -24.58 8.31 -10.58
N LYS A 367 -25.34 9.34 -10.19
CA LYS A 367 -26.07 10.19 -11.15
C LYS A 367 -25.15 11.07 -11.98
N GLY A 368 -24.12 11.64 -11.35
CA GLY A 368 -23.17 12.55 -11.99
C GLY A 368 -22.15 11.83 -12.88
N ILE A 369 -21.80 10.59 -12.58
CA ILE A 369 -20.81 9.81 -13.33
C ILE A 369 -21.43 8.47 -13.73
N PRO A 370 -22.19 8.40 -14.83
CA PRO A 370 -22.83 7.16 -15.26
C PRO A 370 -21.81 6.03 -15.49
N GLY A 371 -22.08 4.87 -14.92
CA GLY A 371 -21.24 3.67 -15.05
C GLY A 371 -20.02 3.65 -14.13
N ILE A 372 -19.96 4.53 -13.13
CA ILE A 372 -18.87 4.54 -12.15
C ILE A 372 -18.92 3.30 -11.27
N ALA A 373 -17.76 2.69 -11.04
CA ALA A 373 -17.58 1.68 -10.01
C ALA A 373 -17.22 2.36 -8.68
N ILE A 374 -17.99 2.09 -7.64
CA ILE A 374 -17.72 2.58 -6.29
C ILE A 374 -17.12 1.45 -5.48
N ARG A 375 -15.88 1.67 -5.01
CA ARG A 375 -15.23 0.84 -4.02
C ARG A 375 -15.39 1.44 -2.64
N THR A 376 -15.68 0.60 -1.66
CA THR A 376 -15.74 1.02 -0.25
C THR A 376 -15.07 0.01 0.66
N THR A 377 -14.83 0.45 1.89
CA THR A 377 -14.28 -0.40 2.96
C THR A 377 -15.11 -0.19 4.22
N PHE A 378 -15.44 -1.29 4.90
CA PHE A 378 -16.08 -1.28 6.20
C PHE A 378 -15.22 -1.93 7.28
N ILE A 379 -15.42 -1.51 8.53
CA ILE A 379 -14.84 -2.12 9.72
C ILE A 379 -15.98 -2.69 10.55
N VAL A 380 -15.91 -3.99 10.82
CA VAL A 380 -16.85 -4.70 11.70
C VAL A 380 -16.19 -5.09 13.02
N GLY A 381 -17.00 -5.28 14.05
CA GLY A 381 -16.48 -5.62 15.37
C GLY A 381 -15.84 -4.44 16.10
N PHE A 382 -16.16 -3.21 15.71
CA PHE A 382 -15.70 -2.02 16.42
C PHE A 382 -16.25 -1.99 17.87
N PRO A 383 -15.47 -1.52 18.88
CA PRO A 383 -15.91 -1.52 20.26
C PRO A 383 -17.31 -0.90 20.44
N GLY A 384 -18.23 -1.70 20.98
CA GLY A 384 -19.63 -1.31 21.20
C GLY A 384 -20.56 -1.43 19.99
N GLU A 385 -20.12 -2.08 18.89
CA GLU A 385 -21.00 -2.43 17.78
C GLU A 385 -21.98 -3.52 18.20
N THR A 386 -23.25 -3.18 18.30
CA THR A 386 -24.33 -4.14 18.62
C THR A 386 -24.77 -4.90 17.36
N GLU A 387 -25.52 -6.02 17.54
CA GLU A 387 -26.13 -6.73 16.40
C GLU A 387 -27.07 -5.81 15.59
N GLY A 388 -27.76 -4.85 16.25
CA GLY A 388 -28.59 -3.85 15.57
C GLY A 388 -27.76 -2.90 14.67
N CYS A 389 -26.58 -2.47 15.14
CA CYS A 389 -25.66 -1.67 14.33
C CYS A 389 -25.16 -2.46 13.12
N PHE A 390 -24.76 -3.71 13.35
CA PHE A 390 -24.26 -4.58 12.29
C PHE A 390 -25.35 -4.93 11.26
N ARG A 391 -26.58 -5.23 11.70
CA ARG A 391 -27.71 -5.45 10.78
C ARG A 391 -27.97 -4.24 9.89
N SER A 392 -27.96 -3.03 10.46
CA SER A 392 -28.07 -1.79 9.67
C SER A 392 -26.98 -1.64 8.61
N LEU A 393 -25.77 -2.16 8.87
CA LEU A 393 -24.68 -2.22 7.88
C LEU A 393 -25.00 -3.22 6.78
N LEU A 394 -25.47 -4.43 7.11
CA LEU A 394 -25.84 -5.45 6.12
C LEU A 394 -26.94 -4.96 5.18
N ASP A 395 -28.00 -4.35 5.75
CA ASP A 395 -29.09 -3.76 4.97
C ASP A 395 -28.56 -2.68 4.00
N PHE A 396 -27.68 -1.82 4.48
CA PHE A 396 -27.07 -0.78 3.65
C PHE A 396 -26.20 -1.34 2.52
N ILE A 397 -25.41 -2.40 2.76
CA ILE A 397 -24.62 -3.08 1.74
C ILE A 397 -25.56 -3.65 0.66
N GLN A 398 -26.63 -4.33 1.08
CA GLN A 398 -27.60 -4.95 0.19
C GLN A 398 -28.34 -3.93 -0.68
N ASP A 399 -28.75 -2.80 -0.09
CA ASP A 399 -29.49 -1.75 -0.78
C ASP A 399 -28.61 -0.93 -1.72
N THR A 400 -27.36 -0.62 -1.31
CA THR A 400 -26.44 0.23 -2.08
C THR A 400 -25.79 -0.51 -3.24
N ARG A 401 -25.52 -1.83 -3.08
CA ARG A 401 -24.92 -2.69 -4.11
C ARG A 401 -23.61 -2.12 -4.65
N PHE A 402 -22.59 -2.06 -3.80
CA PHE A 402 -21.25 -1.60 -4.21
C PHE A 402 -20.63 -2.53 -5.25
N GLU A 403 -20.02 -1.96 -6.28
CA GLU A 403 -19.30 -2.71 -7.30
C GLU A 403 -18.08 -3.42 -6.72
N ARG A 404 -17.38 -2.77 -5.79
CA ARG A 404 -16.23 -3.30 -5.05
C ARG A 404 -16.34 -2.98 -3.57
N MET A 405 -16.05 -3.95 -2.72
CA MET A 405 -16.11 -3.76 -1.27
C MET A 405 -15.13 -4.67 -0.54
N GLY A 406 -14.46 -4.14 0.47
CA GLY A 406 -13.69 -4.90 1.43
C GLY A 406 -14.24 -4.73 2.85
N VAL A 407 -14.13 -5.76 3.68
CA VAL A 407 -14.51 -5.72 5.10
C VAL A 407 -13.35 -6.18 5.96
N PHE A 408 -12.91 -5.30 6.86
CA PHE A 408 -11.90 -5.62 7.86
C PHE A 408 -12.53 -5.80 9.23
N THR A 409 -11.96 -6.70 10.01
CA THR A 409 -12.22 -6.75 11.44
C THR A 409 -11.51 -5.59 12.13
N TYR A 410 -12.12 -5.04 13.17
CA TYR A 410 -11.45 -4.01 13.97
C TYR A 410 -10.19 -4.60 14.61
N SER A 411 -9.03 -4.00 14.32
CA SER A 411 -7.75 -4.24 14.96
C SER A 411 -7.57 -3.25 16.12
N HIS A 412 -7.13 -3.75 17.27
CA HIS A 412 -6.86 -2.93 18.44
C HIS A 412 -5.54 -2.17 18.25
N GLU A 413 -5.63 -0.85 18.11
CA GLU A 413 -4.47 0.00 17.88
C GLU A 413 -4.11 0.80 19.13
N GLU A 414 -2.99 0.45 19.75
CA GLU A 414 -2.47 1.18 20.91
C GLU A 414 -2.21 2.66 20.57
N GLY A 415 -2.55 3.54 21.51
CA GLY A 415 -2.39 4.97 21.32
C GLY A 415 -3.51 5.63 20.52
N THR A 416 -4.44 4.88 19.93
CA THR A 416 -5.67 5.43 19.33
C THR A 416 -6.75 5.64 20.39
N ARG A 417 -7.77 6.46 20.07
CA ARG A 417 -8.90 6.64 20.97
C ARG A 417 -9.73 5.35 21.08
N ALA A 418 -9.88 4.61 19.99
CA ALA A 418 -10.65 3.36 19.98
C ALA A 418 -9.98 2.25 20.80
N GLY A 419 -8.65 2.21 20.85
CA GLY A 419 -7.91 1.27 21.68
C GLY A 419 -8.20 1.39 23.19
N GLY A 420 -8.64 2.58 23.66
CA GLY A 420 -9.06 2.80 25.05
C GLY A 420 -10.57 2.62 25.29
N MET A 421 -11.36 2.20 24.30
CA MET A 421 -12.79 2.05 24.46
C MET A 421 -13.18 0.73 25.14
N ALA A 422 -14.19 0.79 26.00
CA ALA A 422 -14.82 -0.40 26.57
C ALA A 422 -15.72 -1.11 25.53
N ASN A 423 -16.17 -2.34 25.88
CA ASN A 423 -17.02 -3.18 25.05
C ASN A 423 -16.33 -3.67 23.77
N ALA A 424 -15.09 -4.16 23.92
CA ALA A 424 -14.41 -4.92 22.89
C ALA A 424 -15.25 -6.15 22.48
N ILE A 425 -15.18 -6.50 21.22
CA ILE A 425 -15.89 -7.66 20.65
C ILE A 425 -14.84 -8.77 20.43
N GLU A 426 -15.22 -9.99 20.76
CA GLU A 426 -14.38 -11.17 20.58
C GLU A 426 -14.01 -11.38 19.11
N ASP A 427 -12.81 -11.87 18.83
CA ASP A 427 -12.28 -12.01 17.47
C ASP A 427 -13.10 -13.00 16.63
N SER A 428 -13.64 -14.05 17.25
CA SER A 428 -14.56 -14.98 16.59
C SER A 428 -15.84 -14.29 16.08
N GLU A 429 -16.39 -13.38 16.86
CA GLU A 429 -17.58 -12.61 16.47
C GLU A 429 -17.22 -11.57 15.37
N LYS A 430 -16.06 -10.92 15.46
CA LYS A 430 -15.56 -10.04 14.40
C LYS A 430 -15.43 -10.78 13.07
N ALA A 431 -14.80 -11.96 13.09
CA ALA A 431 -14.65 -12.82 11.92
C ALA A 431 -16.01 -13.25 11.36
N HIS A 432 -16.94 -13.67 12.22
CA HIS A 432 -18.30 -14.04 11.81
C HIS A 432 -19.05 -12.87 11.13
N ARG A 433 -18.93 -11.64 11.66
CA ARG A 433 -19.53 -10.46 11.03
C ARG A 433 -18.90 -10.13 9.69
N ARG A 434 -17.58 -10.20 9.59
CA ARG A 434 -16.87 -10.02 8.30
C ARG A 434 -17.39 -11.01 7.26
N ASP A 435 -17.46 -12.28 7.60
CA ASP A 435 -17.85 -13.34 6.67
C ASP A 435 -19.31 -13.18 6.20
N ARG A 436 -20.23 -12.77 7.11
CA ARG A 436 -21.63 -12.45 6.76
C ARG A 436 -21.72 -11.26 5.79
N ALA A 437 -20.98 -10.20 6.03
CA ALA A 437 -20.97 -9.02 5.15
C ALA A 437 -20.38 -9.35 3.79
N MET A 438 -19.27 -10.11 3.76
CA MET A 438 -18.63 -10.54 2.52
C MET A 438 -19.47 -11.53 1.72
N ALA A 439 -20.28 -12.38 2.37
CA ALA A 439 -21.22 -13.25 1.67
C ALA A 439 -22.27 -12.45 0.86
N ILE A 440 -22.82 -11.39 1.45
CA ILE A 440 -23.73 -10.48 0.74
C ILE A 440 -23.01 -9.80 -0.43
N GLN A 441 -21.81 -9.29 -0.21
CA GLN A 441 -21.05 -8.63 -1.26
C GLN A 441 -20.69 -9.58 -2.41
N ARG A 442 -20.38 -10.83 -2.14
CA ARG A 442 -20.12 -11.83 -3.17
C ARG A 442 -21.33 -11.99 -4.10
N ASP A 443 -22.54 -12.10 -3.52
CA ASP A 443 -23.76 -12.22 -4.33
C ASP A 443 -24.02 -10.96 -5.17
N ILE A 444 -23.73 -9.77 -4.61
CA ILE A 444 -23.80 -8.50 -5.35
C ILE A 444 -22.77 -8.46 -6.49
N SER A 445 -21.52 -8.85 -6.22
CA SER A 445 -20.44 -8.87 -7.22
C SER A 445 -20.77 -9.82 -8.37
N ARG A 446 -21.29 -11.02 -8.05
CA ARG A 446 -21.75 -12.00 -9.04
C ARG A 446 -22.88 -11.45 -9.91
N ALA A 447 -23.88 -10.82 -9.31
CA ALA A 447 -25.00 -10.21 -10.04
C ALA A 447 -24.48 -9.09 -10.96
N TRP A 448 -23.62 -8.20 -10.46
CA TRP A 448 -23.01 -7.15 -11.25
C TRP A 448 -22.19 -7.73 -12.42
N ALA A 449 -21.36 -8.74 -12.17
CA ALA A 449 -20.54 -9.39 -13.19
C ALA A 449 -21.41 -10.05 -14.29
N SER A 450 -22.52 -10.70 -13.90
CA SER A 450 -23.49 -11.26 -14.85
C SER A 450 -24.09 -10.19 -15.77
N GLU A 451 -24.36 -9.00 -15.27
CA GLU A 451 -24.88 -7.86 -16.05
C GLU A 451 -23.86 -7.31 -17.07
N GLN A 452 -22.56 -7.66 -16.93
CA GLN A 452 -21.53 -7.23 -17.88
C GLN A 452 -21.39 -8.16 -19.09
N VAL A 453 -21.90 -9.38 -19.02
CA VAL A 453 -21.81 -10.36 -20.12
C VAL A 453 -22.42 -9.78 -21.40
N GLY A 454 -21.69 -9.92 -22.52
CA GLY A 454 -22.03 -9.39 -23.83
C GLY A 454 -21.59 -7.95 -24.09
N LYS A 455 -21.19 -7.18 -23.06
CA LYS A 455 -20.69 -5.80 -23.23
C LYS A 455 -19.24 -5.79 -23.72
N ILE A 456 -18.86 -4.69 -24.37
CA ILE A 456 -17.48 -4.44 -24.81
C ILE A 456 -16.82 -3.47 -23.84
N PHE A 457 -15.64 -3.88 -23.36
CA PHE A 457 -14.82 -3.10 -22.43
C PHE A 457 -13.47 -2.73 -23.06
N LYS A 458 -13.00 -1.51 -22.81
CA LYS A 458 -11.59 -1.15 -22.97
C LYS A 458 -10.86 -1.69 -21.75
N VAL A 459 -9.87 -2.55 -21.96
CA VAL A 459 -9.07 -3.18 -20.91
C VAL A 459 -7.59 -2.94 -21.12
N LEU A 460 -6.83 -2.87 -20.06
CA LEU A 460 -5.36 -2.86 -20.07
C LEU A 460 -4.88 -4.31 -19.94
N ILE A 461 -4.19 -4.81 -20.98
CA ILE A 461 -3.56 -6.14 -20.93
C ILE A 461 -2.28 -6.04 -20.11
N GLU A 462 -2.19 -6.80 -19.03
CA GLU A 462 -1.10 -6.72 -18.07
C GLU A 462 -0.02 -7.78 -18.26
N ALA A 463 -0.44 -9.04 -18.37
CA ALA A 463 0.46 -10.17 -18.48
C ALA A 463 -0.20 -11.35 -19.22
N GLN A 464 0.59 -12.33 -19.61
CA GLN A 464 0.09 -13.65 -19.93
C GLN A 464 -0.29 -14.37 -18.63
N ALA A 465 -1.44 -15.04 -18.61
CA ALA A 465 -1.83 -15.87 -17.49
C ALA A 465 -0.96 -17.14 -17.46
N ASP A 466 -0.16 -17.29 -16.44
CA ASP A 466 0.61 -18.49 -16.14
C ASP A 466 -0.16 -19.39 -15.13
N GLU A 467 0.38 -20.56 -14.86
CA GLU A 467 -0.22 -21.52 -13.93
C GLU A 467 -0.42 -20.93 -12.53
N LYS A 468 0.55 -20.14 -12.05
CA LYS A 468 0.48 -19.44 -10.76
C LYS A 468 -0.65 -18.40 -10.74
N THR A 469 -0.76 -17.57 -11.77
CA THR A 469 -1.83 -16.57 -11.91
C THR A 469 -3.22 -17.23 -11.94
N LEU A 470 -3.32 -18.40 -12.58
CA LEU A 470 -4.56 -19.18 -12.64
C LEU A 470 -4.86 -19.87 -11.30
N GLU A 471 -3.84 -20.28 -10.56
CA GLU A 471 -4.00 -20.80 -9.20
C GLU A 471 -4.41 -19.70 -8.22
N ASP A 472 -3.79 -18.53 -8.29
CA ASP A 472 -4.14 -17.35 -7.49
C ASP A 472 -5.62 -16.95 -7.73
N ALA A 473 -6.14 -17.12 -8.92
CA ALA A 473 -7.56 -16.92 -9.22
C ALA A 473 -8.48 -17.90 -8.47
N LYS A 474 -7.97 -19.02 -7.97
CA LYS A 474 -8.70 -19.99 -7.16
C LYS A 474 -8.59 -19.74 -5.65
N VAL A 475 -7.85 -18.73 -5.23
CA VAL A 475 -7.64 -18.41 -3.80
C VAL A 475 -8.98 -18.06 -3.14
N ARG A 476 -9.25 -18.69 -1.99
CA ARG A 476 -10.53 -18.63 -1.26
C ARG A 476 -10.71 -17.36 -0.44
N SER A 477 -9.62 -16.72 -0.02
CA SER A 477 -9.66 -15.44 0.70
C SER A 477 -8.50 -14.56 0.27
N TRP A 478 -8.76 -13.26 0.15
CA TRP A 478 -7.76 -12.25 -0.14
C TRP A 478 -7.52 -11.37 1.09
N GLU A 479 -6.38 -10.68 1.13
CA GLU A 479 -6.04 -9.70 2.17
C GLU A 479 -7.16 -8.68 2.44
N HIS A 480 -7.97 -8.39 1.43
CA HIS A 480 -9.07 -7.43 1.51
C HIS A 480 -10.43 -8.07 1.85
N GLY A 481 -10.43 -9.30 2.35
CA GLY A 481 -11.65 -9.97 2.81
C GLY A 481 -12.52 -10.57 1.70
N HIS A 482 -12.01 -10.71 0.48
CA HIS A 482 -12.75 -11.41 -0.58
C HIS A 482 -12.87 -12.90 -0.23
N LEU A 483 -14.09 -13.39 -0.10
CA LEU A 483 -14.39 -14.80 0.11
C LEU A 483 -14.76 -15.44 -1.23
N ARG A 484 -13.98 -16.42 -1.67
CA ARG A 484 -14.31 -17.25 -2.85
C ARG A 484 -14.94 -18.55 -2.37
N SER A 485 -16.03 -18.98 -3.02
CA SER A 485 -16.81 -20.15 -2.64
C SER A 485 -16.22 -21.44 -3.25
N ASP A 486 -16.24 -22.53 -2.47
CA ASP A 486 -15.89 -23.88 -2.94
C ASP A 486 -16.94 -24.49 -3.89
N LEU A 487 -18.14 -23.92 -3.91
CA LEU A 487 -19.32 -24.49 -4.59
C LEU A 487 -19.53 -23.92 -5.99
N GLU A 488 -18.65 -23.03 -6.45
CA GLU A 488 -18.81 -22.47 -7.80
C GLU A 488 -18.35 -23.44 -8.86
N PRO A 489 -19.06 -23.42 -10.03
CA PRO A 489 -18.43 -23.88 -11.23
C PRO A 489 -17.14 -23.07 -11.34
N GLN A 490 -16.01 -23.76 -11.15
CA GLN A 490 -14.68 -23.20 -11.36
C GLN A 490 -14.76 -22.35 -12.62
N ALA A 491 -14.11 -21.18 -12.61
CA ALA A 491 -13.88 -20.40 -13.81
C ALA A 491 -13.71 -21.42 -14.92
N PRO A 492 -14.49 -21.35 -16.02
CA PRO A 492 -14.54 -22.39 -17.04
C PRO A 492 -13.10 -22.78 -17.25
N ALA A 493 -12.78 -24.06 -17.04
CA ALA A 493 -11.42 -24.53 -16.87
C ALA A 493 -10.56 -23.81 -17.90
N LEU A 494 -9.79 -22.78 -17.46
CA LEU A 494 -8.93 -22.03 -18.35
C LEU A 494 -8.05 -23.11 -18.92
N SER A 495 -8.35 -23.57 -20.15
CA SER A 495 -7.72 -24.77 -20.67
C SER A 495 -6.26 -24.44 -20.84
N ALA A 496 -5.38 -25.29 -20.33
CA ALA A 496 -3.94 -25.16 -20.54
C ALA A 496 -3.57 -25.16 -22.04
N ASP A 497 -4.49 -25.57 -22.90
CA ASP A 497 -4.29 -25.69 -24.34
C ASP A 497 -4.44 -24.35 -25.09
N GLU A 498 -5.02 -23.30 -24.47
CA GLU A 498 -5.19 -22.00 -25.10
C GLU A 498 -4.58 -20.90 -24.22
N PRO A 499 -3.82 -19.96 -24.82
CA PRO A 499 -3.25 -18.85 -24.05
C PRO A 499 -4.36 -17.94 -23.52
N TRP A 500 -4.17 -17.48 -22.29
CA TRP A 500 -5.02 -16.49 -21.64
C TRP A 500 -4.17 -15.31 -21.22
N MET A 501 -4.74 -14.11 -21.28
CA MET A 501 -4.13 -12.88 -20.78
C MET A 501 -4.85 -12.41 -19.54
N VAL A 502 -4.08 -11.84 -18.62
CA VAL A 502 -4.61 -11.08 -17.47
C VAL A 502 -4.75 -9.63 -17.88
N ALA A 503 -5.91 -9.05 -17.62
CA ALA A 503 -6.22 -7.66 -17.90
C ALA A 503 -7.04 -7.03 -16.78
N ARG A 504 -7.13 -5.69 -16.77
CA ARG A 504 -8.04 -4.94 -15.89
C ARG A 504 -8.86 -3.93 -16.67
N GLY A 505 -10.07 -3.70 -16.20
CA GLY A 505 -10.95 -2.64 -16.64
C GLY A 505 -10.81 -1.35 -15.83
N GLN A 506 -11.59 -0.34 -16.20
CA GLN A 506 -11.66 0.89 -15.40
C GLN A 506 -12.25 0.65 -14.00
N ALA A 507 -13.08 -0.39 -13.84
CA ALA A 507 -13.72 -0.73 -12.57
C ALA A 507 -12.82 -1.48 -11.58
N ASP A 508 -11.54 -1.72 -11.93
CA ASP A 508 -10.65 -2.58 -11.16
C ASP A 508 -9.31 -1.88 -10.89
N ALA A 509 -9.01 -1.61 -9.61
CA ALA A 509 -7.71 -1.10 -9.21
C ALA A 509 -6.66 -2.24 -9.18
N PRO A 510 -5.36 -1.94 -9.46
CA PRO A 510 -4.32 -2.95 -9.41
C PRO A 510 -4.19 -3.55 -8.00
N ASP A 511 -3.95 -4.86 -7.94
CA ASP A 511 -3.67 -5.65 -6.74
C ASP A 511 -4.81 -5.71 -5.68
N ILE A 512 -5.91 -5.00 -5.91
CA ILE A 512 -6.98 -4.85 -4.91
C ILE A 512 -8.30 -5.49 -5.37
N ASP A 513 -8.66 -5.31 -6.65
CA ASP A 513 -9.96 -5.71 -7.19
C ASP A 513 -9.85 -6.95 -8.11
N GLY A 514 -10.95 -7.28 -8.80
CA GLY A 514 -11.01 -8.41 -9.72
C GLY A 514 -10.16 -8.23 -10.98
N ARG A 515 -10.04 -9.30 -11.74
CA ARG A 515 -9.28 -9.37 -12.99
C ARG A 515 -10.22 -9.65 -14.17
N ILE A 516 -9.74 -9.39 -15.37
CA ILE A 516 -10.39 -9.81 -16.60
C ILE A 516 -9.46 -10.79 -17.31
N TYR A 517 -9.88 -12.05 -17.43
CA TYR A 517 -9.16 -13.06 -18.18
C TYR A 517 -9.60 -13.03 -19.63
N VAL A 518 -8.68 -12.69 -20.54
CA VAL A 518 -8.96 -12.57 -21.97
C VAL A 518 -8.37 -13.75 -22.72
N ARG A 519 -9.22 -14.49 -23.46
CA ARG A 519 -8.81 -15.63 -24.27
C ARG A 519 -7.97 -15.19 -25.47
N GLY A 520 -6.91 -15.91 -25.77
CA GLY A 520 -5.99 -15.64 -26.88
C GLY A 520 -4.74 -14.90 -26.45
N SER A 521 -3.84 -14.69 -27.41
CA SER A 521 -2.57 -13.95 -27.20
C SER A 521 -2.75 -12.51 -27.65
N LEU A 522 -2.54 -11.56 -26.76
CA LEU A 522 -2.63 -10.11 -27.01
C LEU A 522 -1.34 -9.42 -26.57
N PRO A 523 -0.98 -8.26 -27.19
CA PRO A 523 0.17 -7.49 -26.76
C PRO A 523 -0.01 -7.00 -25.32
N THR A 524 0.95 -7.28 -24.46
CA THR A 524 0.98 -6.77 -23.08
C THR A 524 1.22 -5.27 -23.04
N HIS A 525 0.79 -4.64 -21.95
CA HIS A 525 0.93 -3.19 -21.68
C HIS A 525 0.23 -2.32 -22.75
N THR A 526 -0.84 -2.85 -23.36
CA THR A 526 -1.65 -2.12 -24.34
C THR A 526 -3.13 -2.16 -23.96
N PHE A 527 -3.85 -1.13 -24.41
CA PHE A 527 -5.30 -1.13 -24.31
C PHE A 527 -5.92 -1.94 -25.46
N GLN A 528 -6.88 -2.78 -25.13
CA GLN A 528 -7.63 -3.60 -26.08
C GLN A 528 -9.12 -3.49 -25.83
N GLN A 529 -9.91 -3.68 -26.89
CA GLN A 529 -11.36 -3.85 -26.78
C GLN A 529 -11.66 -5.34 -26.65
N VAL A 530 -12.41 -5.70 -25.61
CA VAL A 530 -12.77 -7.09 -25.36
C VAL A 530 -14.26 -7.23 -25.10
N ARG A 531 -14.86 -8.33 -25.51
CA ARG A 531 -16.25 -8.70 -25.23
C ARG A 531 -16.28 -9.61 -24.02
N ILE A 532 -17.06 -9.26 -23.01
CA ILE A 532 -17.26 -10.11 -21.83
C ILE A 532 -18.10 -11.32 -22.23
N THR A 533 -17.59 -12.52 -21.98
CA THR A 533 -18.22 -13.80 -22.33
C THR A 533 -18.71 -14.59 -21.13
N GLY A 534 -18.19 -14.28 -19.92
CA GLY A 534 -18.55 -14.96 -18.69
C GLY A 534 -17.95 -14.28 -17.48
N HIS A 535 -18.10 -14.89 -16.32
CA HIS A 535 -17.59 -14.35 -15.06
C HIS A 535 -17.43 -15.45 -13.99
N THR A 536 -16.65 -15.13 -12.95
CA THR A 536 -16.64 -15.80 -11.64
C THR A 536 -17.39 -14.93 -10.61
N ASP A 537 -17.16 -15.13 -9.31
CA ASP A 537 -17.70 -14.24 -8.27
C ASP A 537 -17.14 -12.81 -8.38
N TYR A 538 -15.87 -12.66 -8.76
CA TYR A 538 -15.16 -11.38 -8.73
C TYR A 538 -14.46 -11.02 -10.04
N ASP A 539 -14.19 -12.01 -10.91
CA ASP A 539 -13.44 -11.83 -12.14
C ASP A 539 -14.36 -11.95 -13.36
N LEU A 540 -13.95 -11.34 -14.47
CA LEU A 540 -14.64 -11.44 -15.75
C LEU A 540 -13.84 -12.31 -16.73
N LEU A 541 -14.55 -12.97 -17.63
CA LEU A 541 -13.98 -13.71 -18.75
C LEU A 541 -14.32 -12.98 -20.05
N ALA A 542 -13.37 -12.88 -20.96
CA ALA A 542 -13.53 -12.12 -22.18
C ALA A 542 -12.81 -12.76 -23.38
N GLU A 543 -13.18 -12.30 -24.57
CA GLU A 543 -12.49 -12.55 -25.83
C GLU A 543 -12.22 -11.21 -26.54
N PRO A 544 -11.25 -11.11 -27.47
CA PRO A 544 -11.08 -9.93 -28.31
C PRO A 544 -12.38 -9.56 -29.05
N ALA A 545 -12.73 -8.25 -29.07
CA ALA A 545 -13.99 -7.75 -29.67
C ALA A 545 -13.86 -7.55 -31.18
#